data_8df0e54a64eee63fb63f4a161ed560bd
#
_entry.id   8df0e54a64eee63fb63f4a161ed560bd
#
_cell.length_a   1.000
_cell.length_b   1.000
_cell.length_c   1.000
_cell.angle_alpha   90.00
_cell.angle_beta   90.00
_cell.angle_gamma   90.00
#
_symmetry.space_group_name_H-M   'P 1'
#
loop_
_entity.id
_entity.type
_entity.pdbx_description
1 polymer ?
#
loop_
_entity_poly.entity_id
_entity_poly.type
_entity_poly.pdbx_seq_one_letter_code
_entity_poly.pdbx_strand_id
1 'polypeptide(L)'
;MDFGRLQRGEFIGFLGAAVLAAALMLINWFSTNEGNANANINGSPAPDGLTGWETYGTVLSWLLLAACIAPFVLAWIVVRGHKLTWRPGEITMIVGMTAFALIILNGIVLGRPGDPDSEINIELGYYVGLLGAAMICAGGILRQAQGGRRRKPPGTV
;
A
#
# COMPACT_ATOMS: atom_id res chain seq x y z
N MET A 1 5.21 -0.30 27.83
CA MET A 1 4.62 -0.01 26.51
C MET A 1 3.62 1.12 26.70
N ASP A 2 3.76 2.19 25.96
CA ASP A 2 2.91 3.37 26.12
C ASP A 2 2.08 3.58 24.83
N PHE A 3 0.88 3.02 24.82
CA PHE A 3 -0.07 3.15 23.71
C PHE A 3 -0.66 4.56 23.56
N GLY A 4 -0.54 5.42 24.59
CA GLY A 4 -0.95 6.82 24.52
C GLY A 4 -0.11 7.65 23.52
N ARG A 5 0.99 7.09 23.02
CA ARG A 5 1.83 7.72 21.98
C ARG A 5 1.28 7.54 20.57
N LEU A 6 0.32 6.62 20.37
CA LEU A 6 -0.32 6.41 19.08
C LEU A 6 -1.24 7.59 18.76
N GLN A 7 -1.13 8.09 17.54
CA GLN A 7 -1.91 9.22 17.03
C GLN A 7 -2.95 8.73 16.00
N ARG A 8 -3.96 9.55 15.72
CA ARG A 8 -5.02 9.22 14.76
C ARG A 8 -4.49 8.84 13.38
N GLY A 9 -3.38 9.48 12.95
CA GLY A 9 -2.74 9.15 11.67
C GLY A 9 -2.23 7.71 11.60
N GLU A 10 -1.78 7.12 12.72
CA GLU A 10 -1.34 5.73 12.75
C GLU A 10 -2.49 4.74 12.55
N PHE A 11 -3.66 5.00 13.13
CA PHE A 11 -4.85 4.17 12.93
C PHE A 11 -5.31 4.18 11.47
N ILE A 12 -5.24 5.33 10.79
CA ILE A 12 -5.54 5.42 9.36
C ILE A 12 -4.50 4.64 8.55
N GLY A 13 -3.22 4.73 8.91
CA GLY A 13 -2.16 3.93 8.30
C GLY A 13 -2.36 2.43 8.50
N PHE A 14 -2.78 1.99 9.68
CA PHE A 14 -3.10 0.57 9.96
C PHE A 14 -4.29 0.08 9.14
N LEU A 15 -5.35 0.87 9.07
CA LEU A 15 -6.52 0.52 8.28
C LEU A 15 -6.14 0.43 6.79
N GLY A 16 -5.37 1.40 6.28
CA GLY A 16 -4.85 1.36 4.92
C GLY A 16 -4.00 0.13 4.62
N ALA A 17 -3.12 -0.25 5.57
CA ALA A 17 -2.30 -1.45 5.47
C ALA A 17 -3.14 -2.74 5.45
N ALA A 18 -4.17 -2.82 6.29
CA ALA A 18 -5.10 -3.96 6.29
C ALA A 18 -5.91 -4.04 4.98
N VAL A 19 -6.39 -2.90 4.47
CA VAL A 19 -7.09 -2.80 3.19
C VAL A 19 -6.18 -3.23 2.04
N LEU A 20 -4.94 -2.75 2.00
CA LEU A 20 -3.97 -3.13 0.98
C LEU A 20 -3.65 -4.63 1.05
N ALA A 21 -3.45 -5.18 2.24
CA ALA A 21 -3.17 -6.61 2.43
C ALA A 21 -4.36 -7.47 1.98
N ALA A 22 -5.58 -7.09 2.34
CA ALA A 22 -6.79 -7.79 1.91
C ALA A 22 -6.96 -7.72 0.38
N ALA A 23 -6.75 -6.55 -0.22
CA ALA A 23 -6.79 -6.40 -1.68
C ALA A 23 -5.73 -7.29 -2.35
N LEU A 24 -4.49 -7.27 -1.84
CA LEU A 24 -3.37 -8.01 -2.43
C LEU A 24 -3.60 -9.53 -2.41
N MET A 25 -4.21 -10.07 -1.35
CA MET A 25 -4.30 -11.52 -1.11
C MET A 25 -5.67 -12.13 -1.42
N LEU A 26 -6.75 -11.35 -1.35
CA LEU A 26 -8.11 -11.90 -1.32
C LEU A 26 -9.01 -11.41 -2.46
N ILE A 27 -8.64 -10.32 -3.13
CA ILE A 27 -9.49 -9.72 -4.16
C ILE A 27 -8.76 -9.75 -5.49
N ASN A 28 -9.47 -10.10 -6.56
CA ASN A 28 -8.88 -10.15 -7.90
C ASN A 28 -8.53 -8.74 -8.40
N TRP A 29 -7.34 -8.62 -8.95
CA TRP A 29 -6.80 -7.38 -9.52
C TRP A 29 -6.91 -7.32 -11.03
N PHE A 30 -6.73 -8.48 -11.68
CA PHE A 30 -6.78 -8.60 -13.14
C PHE A 30 -7.47 -9.90 -13.54
N SER A 31 -8.15 -9.86 -14.68
CA SER A 31 -8.74 -11.04 -15.31
C SER A 31 -8.48 -11.02 -16.81
N THR A 32 -8.50 -12.19 -17.44
CA THR A 32 -8.42 -12.31 -18.90
C THR A 32 -9.82 -12.28 -19.53
N ASN A 33 -9.92 -11.75 -20.75
CA ASN A 33 -11.17 -11.79 -21.50
C ASN A 33 -11.48 -13.24 -21.94
N GLU A 34 -12.65 -13.76 -21.58
CA GLU A 34 -13.11 -15.10 -21.96
C GLU A 34 -13.22 -15.30 -23.49
N GLY A 35 -13.43 -14.21 -24.23
CA GLY A 35 -13.57 -14.25 -25.70
C GLY A 35 -12.25 -14.46 -26.45
N ASN A 36 -11.09 -14.37 -25.80
CA ASN A 36 -9.79 -14.51 -26.43
C ASN A 36 -8.95 -15.63 -25.79
N ALA A 37 -8.86 -16.75 -26.46
CA ALA A 37 -8.06 -17.90 -26.00
C ALA A 37 -6.54 -17.62 -25.89
N ASN A 38 -6.05 -16.52 -26.48
CA ASN A 38 -4.64 -16.12 -26.40
C ASN A 38 -4.36 -15.19 -25.22
N ALA A 39 -5.41 -14.62 -24.58
CA ALA A 39 -5.23 -13.77 -23.41
C ALA A 39 -4.75 -14.60 -22.22
N ASN A 40 -3.63 -14.21 -21.65
CA ASN A 40 -3.02 -14.93 -20.53
C ASN A 40 -2.33 -13.98 -19.55
N ILE A 41 -2.29 -14.38 -18.29
CA ILE A 41 -1.49 -13.75 -17.25
C ILE A 41 -0.56 -14.84 -16.70
N ASN A 42 0.74 -14.55 -16.64
CA ASN A 42 1.76 -15.53 -16.23
C ASN A 42 1.75 -16.85 -17.02
N GLY A 43 1.37 -16.77 -18.32
CA GLY A 43 1.35 -17.92 -19.23
C GLY A 43 0.11 -18.80 -19.15
N SER A 44 -0.93 -18.38 -18.43
CA SER A 44 -2.20 -19.12 -18.30
C SER A 44 -3.41 -18.19 -18.44
N PRO A 45 -4.51 -18.64 -19.07
CA PRO A 45 -5.77 -17.92 -19.04
C PRO A 45 -6.29 -17.80 -17.58
N ALA A 46 -6.85 -16.67 -17.24
CA ALA A 46 -7.37 -16.39 -15.90
C ALA A 46 -8.72 -15.65 -15.97
N PRO A 47 -9.78 -16.26 -16.51
CA PRO A 47 -11.09 -15.63 -16.65
C PRO A 47 -11.73 -15.33 -15.28
N ASP A 48 -11.49 -16.18 -14.28
CA ASP A 48 -11.97 -15.99 -12.91
C ASP A 48 -11.19 -14.89 -12.16
N GLY A 49 -10.13 -14.36 -12.77
CA GLY A 49 -9.26 -13.34 -12.23
C GLY A 49 -8.15 -13.88 -11.31
N LEU A 50 -7.13 -13.06 -11.13
CA LEU A 50 -5.99 -13.31 -10.23
C LEU A 50 -5.87 -12.18 -9.21
N THR A 51 -5.48 -12.55 -8.00
CA THR A 51 -5.13 -11.61 -6.94
C THR A 51 -3.86 -10.83 -7.30
N GLY A 52 -3.64 -9.70 -6.64
CA GLY A 52 -2.40 -8.95 -6.85
C GLY A 52 -1.14 -9.76 -6.51
N TRP A 53 -1.24 -10.67 -5.54
CA TRP A 53 -0.15 -11.57 -5.16
C TRP A 53 0.22 -12.56 -6.26
N GLU A 54 -0.77 -13.11 -6.94
CA GLU A 54 -0.58 -14.10 -8.01
C GLU A 54 -0.15 -13.45 -9.33
N THR A 55 -0.60 -12.22 -9.56
CA THR A 55 -0.36 -11.51 -10.81
C THR A 55 1.05 -10.96 -10.91
N TYR A 56 1.53 -10.32 -9.84
CA TYR A 56 2.81 -9.65 -9.85
C TYR A 56 3.98 -10.61 -9.59
N GLY A 57 5.12 -10.31 -10.21
CA GLY A 57 6.36 -11.05 -9.94
C GLY A 57 6.79 -10.92 -8.47
N THR A 58 7.63 -11.86 -8.04
CA THR A 58 8.05 -12.02 -6.64
C THR A 58 8.50 -10.71 -5.99
N VAL A 59 9.30 -9.88 -6.68
CA VAL A 59 9.86 -8.65 -6.11
C VAL A 59 8.76 -7.65 -5.75
N LEU A 60 7.82 -7.40 -6.68
CA LEU A 60 6.75 -6.41 -6.47
C LEU A 60 5.77 -6.88 -5.38
N SER A 61 5.40 -8.16 -5.38
CA SER A 61 4.53 -8.74 -4.35
C SER A 61 5.13 -8.59 -2.95
N TRP A 62 6.43 -8.87 -2.79
CA TRP A 62 7.12 -8.68 -1.51
C TRP A 62 7.26 -7.22 -1.10
N LEU A 63 7.48 -6.30 -2.04
CA LEU A 63 7.51 -4.87 -1.75
C LEU A 63 6.14 -4.35 -1.26
N LEU A 64 5.04 -4.78 -1.89
CA LEU A 64 3.70 -4.43 -1.46
C LEU A 64 3.36 -5.04 -0.10
N LEU A 65 3.76 -6.29 0.14
CA LEU A 65 3.62 -6.92 1.46
C LEU A 65 4.42 -6.17 2.54
N ALA A 66 5.65 -5.77 2.24
CA ALA A 66 6.46 -4.95 3.15
C ALA A 66 5.77 -3.61 3.46
N ALA A 67 5.11 -2.99 2.48
CA ALA A 67 4.33 -1.78 2.70
C ALA A 67 3.12 -2.01 3.62
N CYS A 68 2.49 -3.19 3.57
CA CYS A 68 1.43 -3.57 4.50
C CYS A 68 1.94 -3.74 5.95
N ILE A 69 3.16 -4.23 6.12
CA ILE A 69 3.74 -4.50 7.44
C ILE A 69 4.34 -3.24 8.08
N ALA A 70 4.90 -2.35 7.27
CA ALA A 70 5.68 -1.19 7.73
C ALA A 70 4.96 -0.29 8.76
N PRO A 71 3.67 0.08 8.63
CA PRO A 71 2.99 0.91 9.63
C PRO A 71 2.95 0.26 11.02
N PHE A 72 2.77 -1.06 11.09
CA PHE A 72 2.73 -1.81 12.36
C PHE A 72 4.11 -1.87 13.02
N VAL A 73 5.17 -2.11 12.23
CA VAL A 73 6.55 -2.12 12.74
C VAL A 73 6.93 -0.73 13.28
N LEU A 74 6.58 0.33 12.55
CA LEU A 74 6.86 1.71 12.99
C LEU A 74 6.13 2.06 14.29
N ALA A 75 4.85 1.67 14.40
CA ALA A 75 4.09 1.87 15.63
C ALA A 75 4.70 1.11 16.81
N TRP A 76 5.13 -0.14 16.60
CA TRP A 76 5.82 -0.93 17.61
C TRP A 76 7.09 -0.25 18.11
N ILE A 77 7.93 0.28 17.22
CA ILE A 77 9.15 1.02 17.57
C ILE A 77 8.82 2.24 18.43
N VAL A 78 7.77 2.99 18.05
CA VAL A 78 7.31 4.19 18.79
C VAL A 78 6.77 3.86 20.18
N VAL A 79 5.94 2.82 20.30
CA VAL A 79 5.38 2.37 21.58
C VAL A 79 6.49 1.90 22.53
N ARG A 80 7.55 1.30 22.02
CA ARG A 80 8.74 0.95 22.79
C ARG A 80 9.63 2.13 23.17
N GLY A 81 9.39 3.31 22.64
CA GLY A 81 10.13 4.53 22.98
C GLY A 81 11.49 4.64 22.31
N HIS A 82 11.77 3.83 21.31
CA HIS A 82 13.00 3.97 20.52
C HIS A 82 12.99 5.28 19.73
N LYS A 83 14.11 5.98 19.73
CA LYS A 83 14.29 7.20 18.93
C LYS A 83 14.68 6.80 17.51
N LEU A 84 13.84 7.16 16.54
CA LEU A 84 14.16 7.05 15.14
C LEU A 84 14.81 8.36 14.67
N THR A 85 15.79 8.27 13.78
CA THR A 85 16.44 9.42 13.14
C THR A 85 15.44 10.19 12.28
N TRP A 86 14.56 9.47 11.58
CA TRP A 86 13.47 10.03 10.77
C TRP A 86 12.17 10.03 11.56
N ARG A 87 11.29 10.97 11.26
CA ARG A 87 9.97 11.02 11.89
C ARG A 87 9.14 9.84 11.41
N PRO A 88 8.50 9.08 12.31
CA PRO A 88 7.71 7.90 11.91
C PRO A 88 6.63 8.22 10.86
N GLY A 89 6.01 9.41 10.90
CA GLY A 89 5.05 9.85 9.89
C GLY A 89 5.67 10.02 8.50
N GLU A 90 6.92 10.47 8.40
CA GLU A 90 7.64 10.61 7.13
C GLU A 90 7.86 9.24 6.48
N ILE A 91 8.29 8.25 7.27
CA ILE A 91 8.52 6.90 6.77
C ILE A 91 7.20 6.28 6.29
N THR A 92 6.12 6.38 7.09
CA THR A 92 4.80 5.85 6.70
C THR A 92 4.28 6.51 5.42
N MET A 93 4.45 7.83 5.28
CA MET A 93 4.07 8.56 4.07
C MET A 93 4.84 8.06 2.84
N ILE A 94 6.17 7.93 2.95
CA ILE A 94 7.03 7.46 1.84
C ILE A 94 6.64 6.03 1.44
N VAL A 95 6.43 5.15 2.41
CA VAL A 95 6.01 3.77 2.16
C VAL A 95 4.68 3.71 1.41
N GLY A 96 3.67 4.46 1.87
CA GLY A 96 2.36 4.52 1.21
C GLY A 96 2.45 5.10 -0.21
N MET A 97 3.22 6.18 -0.38
CA MET A 97 3.43 6.80 -1.69
C MET A 97 4.17 5.88 -2.66
N THR A 98 5.18 5.16 -2.17
CA THR A 98 5.92 4.17 -2.97
C THR A 98 5.02 3.02 -3.40
N ALA A 99 4.23 2.44 -2.48
CA ALA A 99 3.27 1.39 -2.81
C ALA A 99 2.24 1.86 -3.85
N PHE A 100 1.69 3.06 -3.67
CA PHE A 100 0.75 3.67 -4.61
C PHE A 100 1.36 3.85 -6.01
N ALA A 101 2.58 4.40 -6.08
CA ALA A 101 3.31 4.57 -7.34
C ALA A 101 3.61 3.23 -8.02
N LEU A 102 4.03 2.20 -7.26
CA LEU A 102 4.31 0.87 -7.81
C LEU A 102 3.06 0.22 -8.39
N ILE A 103 1.90 0.36 -7.75
CA ILE A 103 0.64 -0.17 -8.26
C ILE A 103 0.26 0.54 -9.57
N ILE A 104 0.31 1.88 -9.61
CA ILE A 104 0.00 2.65 -10.83
C ILE A 104 0.98 2.31 -11.96
N LEU A 105 2.27 2.24 -11.67
CA LEU A 105 3.28 1.92 -12.68
C LEU A 105 3.00 0.56 -13.32
N ASN A 106 2.67 -0.47 -12.54
CA ASN A 106 2.50 -1.84 -13.02
C ASN A 106 1.05 -2.21 -13.40
N GLY A 107 0.17 -1.27 -13.53
CA GLY A 107 -1.20 -1.54 -13.97
C GLY A 107 -1.71 -0.57 -15.03
N ILE A 108 -1.12 0.64 -15.07
CA ILE A 108 -1.56 1.71 -15.98
C ILE A 108 -0.42 2.20 -16.87
N VAL A 109 0.76 2.53 -16.27
CA VAL A 109 1.83 3.22 -16.99
C VAL A 109 2.66 2.26 -17.84
N LEU A 110 3.06 1.12 -17.29
CA LEU A 110 3.84 0.09 -17.99
C LEU A 110 2.96 -0.91 -18.76
N GLY A 111 1.65 -0.76 -18.70
CA GLY A 111 0.67 -1.69 -19.22
C GLY A 111 0.16 -2.66 -18.15
N ARG A 112 -0.90 -3.39 -18.51
CA ARG A 112 -1.48 -4.42 -17.65
C ARG A 112 -0.60 -5.68 -17.68
N PRO A 113 -0.51 -6.42 -16.59
CA PRO A 113 0.25 -7.67 -16.58
C PRO A 113 -0.47 -8.72 -17.43
N GLY A 114 0.24 -9.27 -18.41
CA GLY A 114 -0.29 -10.30 -19.29
C GLY A 114 -0.14 -9.97 -20.77
N ASP A 115 -0.55 -10.91 -21.63
CA ASP A 115 -0.41 -10.81 -23.08
C ASP A 115 -1.68 -11.34 -23.79
N PRO A 116 -2.27 -10.61 -24.72
CA PRO A 116 -2.05 -9.18 -24.97
C PRO A 116 -2.65 -8.32 -23.85
N ASP A 117 -1.99 -7.22 -23.45
CA ASP A 117 -2.42 -6.37 -22.34
C ASP A 117 -3.79 -5.70 -22.56
N SER A 118 -4.16 -5.48 -23.83
CA SER A 118 -5.46 -4.92 -24.20
C SER A 118 -6.65 -5.83 -23.84
N GLU A 119 -6.42 -7.11 -23.69
CA GLU A 119 -7.43 -8.13 -23.36
C GLU A 119 -7.44 -8.49 -21.86
N ILE A 120 -6.65 -7.78 -21.06
CA ILE A 120 -6.63 -7.92 -19.61
C ILE A 120 -7.53 -6.87 -18.98
N ASN A 121 -8.49 -7.29 -18.17
CA ASN A 121 -9.38 -6.40 -17.42
C ASN A 121 -8.77 -6.03 -16.07
N ILE A 122 -9.02 -4.80 -15.64
CA ILE A 122 -8.69 -4.35 -14.29
C ILE A 122 -9.90 -4.60 -13.39
N GLU A 123 -9.69 -5.36 -12.32
CA GLU A 123 -10.73 -5.76 -11.38
C GLU A 123 -10.75 -4.88 -10.13
N LEU A 124 -11.75 -5.09 -9.27
CA LEU A 124 -11.99 -4.28 -8.08
C LEU A 124 -10.77 -4.23 -7.13
N GLY A 125 -10.03 -5.34 -7.00
CA GLY A 125 -8.89 -5.45 -6.10
C GLY A 125 -7.79 -4.43 -6.37
N TYR A 126 -7.58 -4.09 -7.65
CA TYR A 126 -6.62 -3.06 -8.04
C TYR A 126 -6.96 -1.69 -7.45
N TYR A 127 -8.22 -1.27 -7.54
CA TYR A 127 -8.69 0.02 -7.00
C TYR A 127 -8.70 0.03 -5.47
N VAL A 128 -9.07 -1.09 -4.86
CA VAL A 128 -9.02 -1.25 -3.39
C VAL A 128 -7.57 -1.22 -2.91
N GLY A 129 -6.64 -1.82 -3.65
CA GLY A 129 -5.21 -1.76 -3.37
C GLY A 129 -4.66 -0.33 -3.43
N LEU A 130 -5.04 0.44 -4.47
CA LEU A 130 -4.69 1.85 -4.58
C LEU A 130 -5.24 2.68 -3.39
N LEU A 131 -6.50 2.43 -3.00
CA LEU A 131 -7.10 3.07 -1.84
C LEU A 131 -6.32 2.76 -0.56
N GLY A 132 -5.96 1.50 -0.33
CA GLY A 132 -5.17 1.08 0.82
C GLY A 132 -3.81 1.79 0.88
N ALA A 133 -3.08 1.84 -0.23
CA ALA A 133 -1.81 2.55 -0.33
C ALA A 133 -1.96 4.07 -0.10
N ALA A 134 -3.00 4.70 -0.65
CA ALA A 134 -3.32 6.10 -0.41
C ALA A 134 -3.63 6.38 1.07
N MET A 135 -4.34 5.48 1.74
CA MET A 135 -4.63 5.58 3.18
C MET A 135 -3.36 5.48 4.03
N ILE A 136 -2.41 4.60 3.70
CA ILE A 136 -1.11 4.53 4.38
C ILE A 136 -0.39 5.88 4.24
N CYS A 137 -0.33 6.44 3.04
CA CYS A 137 0.27 7.75 2.77
C CYS A 137 -0.41 8.86 3.58
N ALA A 138 -1.74 8.95 3.54
CA ALA A 138 -2.53 9.93 4.27
C ALA A 138 -2.33 9.81 5.80
N GLY A 139 -2.26 8.59 6.33
CA GLY A 139 -1.93 8.32 7.72
C GLY A 139 -0.59 8.93 8.14
N GLY A 140 0.44 8.77 7.29
CA GLY A 140 1.75 9.38 7.49
C GLY A 140 1.72 10.90 7.48
N ILE A 141 1.03 11.52 6.54
CA ILE A 141 0.84 12.98 6.44
C ILE A 141 0.15 13.54 7.68
N LEU A 142 -0.97 12.93 8.08
CA LEU A 142 -1.73 13.36 9.25
C LEU A 142 -0.89 13.29 10.53
N ARG A 143 -0.07 12.25 10.67
CA ARG A 143 0.84 12.14 11.80
C ARG A 143 1.88 13.24 11.83
N GLN A 144 2.45 13.63 10.69
CA GLN A 144 3.38 14.76 10.59
C GLN A 144 2.71 16.07 11.01
N ALA A 145 1.49 16.34 10.53
CA ALA A 145 0.73 17.52 10.85
C ALA A 145 0.43 17.63 12.38
N GLN A 146 0.15 16.52 13.03
CA GLN A 146 -0.09 16.46 14.48
C GLN A 146 1.20 16.66 15.29
N GLY A 147 2.34 16.16 14.83
CA GLY A 147 3.64 16.34 15.46
C GLY A 147 4.17 17.78 15.38
N GLY A 148 3.86 18.50 14.31
CA GLY A 148 4.25 19.90 14.11
C GLY A 148 3.58 20.89 15.05
N ARG A 149 2.36 20.58 15.51
CA ARG A 149 1.59 21.46 16.44
C ARG A 149 2.12 21.49 17.86
N ARG A 150 3.03 20.60 18.25
CA ARG A 150 3.63 20.54 19.60
C ARG A 150 4.92 21.36 19.77
N ARG A 151 5.37 22.09 18.75
CA ARG A 151 6.49 23.01 18.90
C ARG A 151 6.04 24.24 19.70
N LYS A 152 6.57 24.41 20.93
CA LYS A 152 6.46 25.68 21.64
C LYS A 152 7.01 26.81 20.76
N PRO A 153 6.34 27.97 20.70
CA PRO A 153 6.92 29.13 20.02
C PRO A 153 8.31 29.44 20.60
N PRO A 154 9.28 29.86 19.77
CA PRO A 154 10.56 30.35 20.29
C PRO A 154 10.31 31.55 21.20
N GLY A 155 10.81 31.50 22.42
CA GLY A 155 10.74 32.61 23.37
C GLY A 155 9.80 32.45 24.58
N THR A 156 9.10 31.30 24.76
CA THR A 156 8.45 30.98 26.04
C THR A 156 9.43 30.22 26.93
N VAL A 157 10.05 30.95 27.85
CA VAL A 157 10.85 30.40 28.96
C VAL A 157 9.90 29.80 30.00
#